data_bd1aaa21bfb44032337c350d90ed8570
#
_entry.id   bd1aaa21bfb44032337c350d90ed8570
#
_cell.length_a   1.000
_cell.length_b   1.000
_cell.length_c   1.000
_cell.angle_alpha   90.00
_cell.angle_beta   90.00
_cell.angle_gamma   90.00
#
_symmetry.space_group_name_H-M   'P 1'
#
loop_
_entity.id
_entity.type
_entity.pdbx_description
1 polymer ?
#
loop_
_entity_poly.entity_id
_entity_poly.type
_entity_poly.pdbx_seq_one_letter_code
_entity_poly.pdbx_strand_id
1 'polypeptide(L)'
;MKKIWTVLLMILSLLIGGGLFSQSAAAANNGAKFTIKPVYPKNQLDSSLGYFQLKTTPGSTGKLGVTVANLDRSQSRKIKVQPVAATTSDDGQINYTPSNSKLDASAQLALPKLMSKAVTVKLAPLTQRQVTFSYKIPDTGFKGTLLGSIYALDETAANSKAKGFTINNRFAMALGVSMTTNPSWVVSPNFKLGDVVARVVDNQPGVVANLRNVAPTYFRGMNVKTDVTQKGQSKKLYQARLDDGSMAPTSNFDFRVDTKGKAIPAGDYTLNMTVKVGRRTWHLTKDFTVTAADHEKIAAKIGEKQPNNWLYWLIGILIVLLLILLAWTFYRLGKKGGRKDDKPTQNNP
;
A
#
# COMPACT_ATOMS: atom_id res chain seq x y z
N MET A 1 -35.04 -4.70 -60.02
CA MET A 1 -34.63 -3.29 -59.80
C MET A 1 -35.32 -2.63 -58.59
N LYS A 2 -36.60 -2.87 -58.30
CA LYS A 2 -37.32 -2.24 -57.16
C LYS A 2 -36.76 -2.63 -55.76
N LYS A 3 -36.23 -3.84 -55.57
CA LYS A 3 -35.68 -4.34 -54.28
C LYS A 3 -34.30 -3.73 -53.94
N ILE A 4 -33.53 -3.33 -54.93
CA ILE A 4 -32.20 -2.71 -54.73
C ILE A 4 -32.35 -1.25 -54.27
N TRP A 5 -33.35 -0.54 -54.76
CA TRP A 5 -33.65 0.84 -54.35
C TRP A 5 -34.15 0.94 -52.90
N THR A 6 -34.93 -0.05 -52.44
CA THR A 6 -35.37 -0.09 -51.03
C THR A 6 -34.22 -0.35 -50.06
N VAL A 7 -33.24 -1.17 -50.41
CA VAL A 7 -32.06 -1.43 -49.58
C VAL A 7 -31.12 -0.21 -49.56
N LEU A 8 -30.96 0.48 -50.69
CA LEU A 8 -30.17 1.72 -50.78
C LEU A 8 -30.79 2.86 -49.93
N LEU A 9 -32.13 3.00 -49.95
CA LEU A 9 -32.85 3.99 -49.13
C LEU A 9 -32.75 3.67 -47.61
N MET A 10 -32.76 2.39 -47.24
CA MET A 10 -32.53 1.97 -45.81
C MET A 10 -31.11 2.24 -45.34
N ILE A 11 -30.11 2.03 -46.17
CA ILE A 11 -28.69 2.34 -45.82
C ILE A 11 -28.48 3.85 -45.73
N LEU A 12 -29.12 4.64 -46.62
CA LEU A 12 -29.02 6.10 -46.60
C LEU A 12 -29.71 6.71 -45.36
N SER A 13 -30.81 6.13 -44.87
CA SER A 13 -31.48 6.58 -43.66
C SER A 13 -30.68 6.23 -42.39
N LEU A 14 -29.91 5.12 -42.39
CA LEU A 14 -28.99 4.79 -41.27
C LEU A 14 -27.77 5.73 -41.20
N LEU A 15 -27.30 6.23 -42.33
CA LEU A 15 -26.17 7.17 -42.39
C LEU A 15 -26.57 8.62 -42.01
N ILE A 16 -27.82 9.00 -42.16
CA ILE A 16 -28.31 10.36 -41.78
C ILE A 16 -28.73 10.40 -40.32
N GLY A 17 -29.15 9.26 -39.70
CA GLY A 17 -29.52 9.14 -38.28
C GLY A 17 -28.34 9.11 -37.33
N GLY A 18 -27.13 8.76 -37.78
CA GLY A 18 -25.92 8.64 -36.94
C GLY A 18 -25.15 9.94 -36.72
N GLY A 19 -25.49 11.03 -37.42
CA GLY A 19 -24.66 12.25 -37.45
C GLY A 19 -25.06 13.41 -36.51
N LEU A 20 -26.15 13.30 -35.73
CA LEU A 20 -26.71 14.46 -35.01
C LEU A 20 -26.60 14.41 -33.48
N PHE A 21 -25.92 13.44 -32.90
CA PHE A 21 -25.66 13.38 -31.43
C PHE A 21 -24.18 13.32 -31.09
N SER A 22 -23.33 14.04 -31.81
CA SER A 22 -22.05 14.47 -31.24
C SER A 22 -22.31 15.56 -30.20
N GLN A 23 -22.88 15.22 -29.05
CA GLN A 23 -22.70 16.05 -27.88
C GLN A 23 -21.19 16.05 -27.62
N SER A 24 -20.54 17.16 -27.98
CA SER A 24 -19.22 17.49 -27.46
C SER A 24 -19.35 17.37 -25.94
N ALA A 25 -18.85 16.26 -25.35
CA ALA A 25 -18.59 16.22 -23.94
C ALA A 25 -17.59 17.35 -23.70
N ALA A 26 -18.09 18.53 -23.32
CA ALA A 26 -17.26 19.58 -22.79
C ALA A 26 -16.48 18.91 -21.67
N ALA A 27 -15.18 18.68 -21.89
CA ALA A 27 -14.29 18.19 -20.87
C ALA A 27 -14.46 19.17 -19.72
N ALA A 28 -15.24 18.77 -18.69
CA ALA A 28 -15.40 19.56 -17.51
C ALA A 28 -13.98 19.82 -17.02
N ASN A 29 -13.61 21.09 -16.92
CA ASN A 29 -12.29 21.53 -16.47
C ASN A 29 -12.19 21.17 -14.98
N ASN A 30 -12.00 19.87 -14.70
CA ASN A 30 -12.04 19.24 -13.38
C ASN A 30 -10.73 19.44 -12.61
N GLY A 31 -9.87 20.36 -13.02
CA GLY A 31 -8.65 20.74 -12.30
C GLY A 31 -8.93 21.40 -10.95
N ALA A 32 -7.93 21.43 -10.11
CA ALA A 32 -7.98 22.14 -8.83
C ALA A 32 -8.38 23.62 -9.06
N LYS A 33 -9.41 24.06 -8.37
CA LYS A 33 -9.93 25.44 -8.47
C LYS A 33 -9.33 26.35 -7.40
N PHE A 34 -8.22 25.97 -6.82
CA PHE A 34 -7.43 26.79 -5.88
C PHE A 34 -5.94 26.54 -6.09
N THR A 35 -5.12 27.40 -5.53
CA THR A 35 -3.66 27.23 -5.50
C THR A 35 -3.10 27.75 -4.18
N ILE A 36 -1.89 27.27 -3.84
CA ILE A 36 -1.12 27.76 -2.69
C ILE A 36 0.29 28.17 -3.15
N LYS A 37 0.81 29.25 -2.57
CA LYS A 37 2.18 29.73 -2.83
C LYS A 37 2.90 30.04 -1.52
N PRO A 38 4.21 29.73 -1.39
CA PRO A 38 4.97 30.09 -0.22
C PRO A 38 5.23 31.60 -0.17
N VAL A 39 5.21 32.15 1.05
CA VAL A 39 5.75 33.47 1.38
C VAL A 39 6.99 33.22 2.21
N TYR A 40 8.15 33.38 1.59
CA TYR A 40 9.42 32.98 2.19
C TYR A 40 9.83 33.89 3.36
N PRO A 41 10.17 33.31 4.52
CA PRO A 41 10.75 34.06 5.64
C PRO A 41 12.24 34.35 5.38
N LYS A 42 12.81 35.25 6.18
CA LYS A 42 14.23 35.67 6.06
C LYS A 42 15.24 34.51 6.23
N ASN A 43 14.86 33.45 6.93
CA ASN A 43 15.71 32.29 7.17
C ASN A 43 15.51 31.17 6.14
N GLN A 44 14.87 31.45 5.01
CA GLN A 44 14.83 30.57 3.84
C GLN A 44 16.26 30.44 3.28
N LEU A 45 16.68 29.19 3.00
CA LEU A 45 18.01 28.91 2.44
C LEU A 45 18.06 29.19 0.92
N ASP A 46 17.02 28.82 0.20
CA ASP A 46 16.91 29.00 -1.24
C ASP A 46 15.45 29.28 -1.62
N SER A 47 15.16 30.48 -2.09
CA SER A 47 13.83 30.91 -2.49
C SER A 47 13.41 30.45 -3.92
N SER A 48 14.32 29.85 -4.67
CA SER A 48 14.02 29.31 -6.01
C SER A 48 13.31 27.96 -6.01
N LEU A 49 13.31 27.24 -4.84
CA LEU A 49 12.90 25.85 -4.73
C LEU A 49 11.38 25.60 -4.80
N GLY A 50 10.54 26.61 -4.63
CA GLY A 50 9.08 26.42 -4.61
C GLY A 50 8.54 25.77 -3.33
N TYR A 51 9.38 25.52 -2.32
CA TYR A 51 9.02 24.97 -1.00
C TYR A 51 9.86 25.61 0.10
N PHE A 52 9.52 25.39 1.38
CA PHE A 52 10.25 25.94 2.51
C PHE A 52 11.47 25.09 2.84
N GLN A 53 12.66 25.68 2.75
CA GLN A 53 13.92 25.10 3.22
C GLN A 53 14.57 26.06 4.23
N LEU A 54 14.41 25.78 5.49
CA LEU A 54 14.70 26.74 6.55
C LEU A 54 15.94 26.37 7.39
N LYS A 55 16.81 27.33 7.61
CA LYS A 55 17.79 27.29 8.69
C LYS A 55 17.15 27.89 9.94
N THR A 56 17.05 27.10 11.00
CA THR A 56 16.49 27.53 12.27
C THR A 56 17.58 27.58 13.35
N THR A 57 17.33 28.29 14.44
CA THR A 57 18.23 28.35 15.59
C THR A 57 17.54 27.73 16.80
N PRO A 58 18.23 26.96 17.67
CA PRO A 58 17.67 26.49 18.94
C PRO A 58 16.98 27.62 19.72
N GLY A 59 15.81 27.36 20.29
CA GLY A 59 14.98 28.30 21.02
C GLY A 59 14.25 29.36 20.18
N SER A 60 14.55 29.46 18.86
CA SER A 60 13.97 30.49 18.02
C SER A 60 12.50 30.29 17.73
N THR A 61 11.80 31.39 17.48
CA THR A 61 10.45 31.43 16.95
C THR A 61 10.45 32.01 15.54
N GLY A 62 9.47 31.60 14.72
CA GLY A 62 9.33 32.13 13.37
C GLY A 62 7.93 31.96 12.83
N LYS A 63 7.73 32.43 11.59
CA LYS A 63 6.44 32.36 10.91
C LYS A 63 6.62 31.87 9.48
N LEU A 64 5.75 30.98 9.02
CA LEU A 64 5.60 30.58 7.62
C LEU A 64 4.31 31.17 7.07
N GLY A 65 4.42 31.96 6.00
CA GLY A 65 3.27 32.49 5.27
C GLY A 65 2.94 31.62 4.07
N VAL A 66 1.65 31.36 3.85
CA VAL A 66 1.16 30.69 2.65
C VAL A 66 0.02 31.51 2.07
N THR A 67 0.17 31.95 0.83
CA THR A 67 -0.92 32.57 0.08
C THR A 67 -1.80 31.47 -0.49
N VAL A 68 -3.09 31.49 -0.15
CA VAL A 68 -4.13 30.60 -0.67
C VAL A 68 -5.02 31.41 -1.59
N ALA A 69 -5.18 31.01 -2.85
CA ALA A 69 -5.99 31.70 -3.84
C ALA A 69 -7.09 30.81 -4.36
N ASN A 70 -8.31 31.33 -4.42
CA ASN A 70 -9.45 30.72 -5.12
C ASN A 70 -9.39 31.12 -6.60
N LEU A 71 -9.26 30.15 -7.49
CA LEU A 71 -9.21 30.33 -8.94
C LEU A 71 -10.59 30.17 -9.60
N ASP A 72 -11.60 29.81 -8.83
CA ASP A 72 -12.98 29.67 -9.33
C ASP A 72 -13.57 31.07 -9.57
N ARG A 73 -14.25 31.24 -10.70
CA ARG A 73 -14.87 32.52 -11.09
C ARG A 73 -16.25 32.74 -10.48
N SER A 74 -16.91 31.69 -10.02
CA SER A 74 -18.32 31.72 -9.61
C SER A 74 -18.57 31.20 -8.19
N GLN A 75 -17.70 30.32 -7.67
CA GLN A 75 -17.94 29.63 -6.42
C GLN A 75 -16.93 30.03 -5.33
N SER A 76 -17.44 30.36 -4.15
CA SER A 76 -16.62 30.49 -2.94
C SER A 76 -16.05 29.14 -2.54
N ARG A 77 -14.79 29.13 -2.06
CA ARG A 77 -14.10 27.91 -1.65
C ARG A 77 -13.77 27.94 -0.16
N LYS A 78 -13.92 26.78 0.48
CA LYS A 78 -13.53 26.56 1.87
C LYS A 78 -12.27 25.69 1.90
N ILE A 79 -11.13 26.32 2.19
CA ILE A 79 -9.84 25.65 2.15
C ILE A 79 -9.32 25.48 3.57
N LYS A 80 -9.07 24.22 3.99
CA LYS A 80 -8.41 23.87 5.25
C LYS A 80 -6.91 23.76 5.00
N VAL A 81 -6.13 24.54 5.73
CA VAL A 81 -4.67 24.57 5.65
C VAL A 81 -4.09 24.12 6.98
N GLN A 82 -3.15 23.16 6.95
CA GLN A 82 -2.59 22.59 8.17
C GLN A 82 -1.15 22.12 7.98
N PRO A 83 -0.30 22.18 9.01
CA PRO A 83 1.00 21.53 9.00
C PRO A 83 0.85 20.00 9.12
N VAL A 84 1.65 19.26 8.35
CA VAL A 84 1.66 17.80 8.31
C VAL A 84 3.10 17.31 8.44
N ALA A 85 3.35 16.27 9.22
CA ALA A 85 4.63 15.58 9.25
C ALA A 85 4.79 14.71 8.01
N ALA A 86 5.97 14.68 7.41
CA ALA A 86 6.26 13.72 6.36
C ALA A 86 6.35 12.31 6.96
N THR A 87 5.76 11.35 6.28
CA THR A 87 5.84 9.91 6.57
C THR A 87 6.39 9.18 5.36
N THR A 88 6.54 7.87 5.44
CA THR A 88 6.82 7.02 4.29
C THR A 88 5.59 6.15 4.04
N SER A 89 5.11 6.10 2.81
CA SER A 89 4.01 5.23 2.38
C SER A 89 4.51 3.84 2.02
N ASP A 90 3.61 2.85 1.96
CA ASP A 90 3.97 1.44 1.77
C ASP A 90 4.52 1.13 0.36
N ASP A 91 4.42 2.08 -0.58
CA ASP A 91 5.13 2.07 -1.86
C ASP A 91 6.59 2.53 -1.75
N GLY A 92 7.07 2.84 -0.55
CA GLY A 92 8.43 3.28 -0.29
C GLY A 92 8.73 4.69 -0.77
N GLN A 93 7.75 5.60 -0.75
CA GLN A 93 7.92 7.01 -1.13
C GLN A 93 7.60 7.95 0.05
N ILE A 94 8.27 9.13 0.07
CA ILE A 94 7.97 10.16 1.06
C ILE A 94 6.57 10.72 0.80
N ASN A 95 5.71 10.62 1.80
CA ASN A 95 4.36 11.16 1.78
C ASN A 95 4.27 12.48 2.56
N TYR A 96 3.76 13.52 1.92
CA TYR A 96 3.57 14.88 2.46
C TYR A 96 2.10 15.19 2.77
N THR A 97 1.23 14.21 2.71
CA THR A 97 -0.21 14.37 2.97
C THR A 97 -0.59 13.79 4.33
N PRO A 98 -1.71 14.18 4.93
CA PRO A 98 -2.21 13.54 6.15
C PRO A 98 -2.33 12.03 5.97
N SER A 99 -1.79 11.27 6.90
CA SER A 99 -1.78 9.82 6.89
C SER A 99 -2.11 9.28 8.28
N ASN A 100 -2.68 8.09 8.32
CA ASN A 100 -2.84 7.33 9.57
C ASN A 100 -1.54 6.63 10.01
N SER A 101 -0.49 6.66 9.15
CA SER A 101 0.82 6.12 9.48
C SER A 101 1.43 6.90 10.63
N LYS A 102 1.91 6.20 11.65
CA LYS A 102 2.61 6.81 12.78
C LYS A 102 4.06 7.05 12.39
N LEU A 103 4.63 8.14 12.90
CA LEU A 103 6.08 8.33 12.86
C LEU A 103 6.77 7.17 13.60
N ASP A 104 8.01 6.89 13.22
CA ASP A 104 8.82 5.90 13.93
C ASP A 104 9.01 6.26 15.40
N ALA A 105 9.16 5.27 16.26
CA ALA A 105 9.41 5.48 17.69
C ALA A 105 10.70 6.27 17.97
N SER A 106 11.63 6.33 17.00
CA SER A 106 12.84 7.16 17.07
C SER A 106 12.58 8.66 16.84
N ALA A 107 11.37 9.05 16.39
CA ALA A 107 11.01 10.44 16.13
C ALA A 107 10.83 11.22 17.44
N GLN A 108 11.80 12.07 17.77
CA GLN A 108 11.71 12.96 18.93
C GLN A 108 10.79 14.15 18.68
N LEU A 109 10.73 14.63 17.44
CA LEU A 109 9.97 15.79 17.03
C LEU A 109 9.16 15.51 15.77
N ALA A 110 8.03 16.22 15.65
CA ALA A 110 7.18 16.22 14.47
C ALA A 110 6.81 17.65 14.10
N LEU A 111 6.85 18.01 12.82
CA LEU A 111 6.57 19.38 12.35
C LEU A 111 5.27 19.96 12.93
N PRO A 112 4.12 19.25 12.95
CA PRO A 112 2.87 19.80 13.49
C PRO A 112 2.92 20.14 14.98
N LYS A 113 3.79 19.47 15.75
CA LYS A 113 3.94 19.74 17.19
C LYS A 113 4.68 21.05 17.48
N LEU A 114 5.49 21.52 16.53
CA LEU A 114 6.23 22.78 16.64
C LEU A 114 5.46 23.97 16.08
N MET A 115 4.35 23.74 15.36
CA MET A 115 3.63 24.77 14.61
C MET A 115 2.25 25.06 15.20
N SER A 116 1.70 26.24 14.86
CA SER A 116 0.31 26.57 15.15
C SER A 116 -0.67 25.62 14.45
N LYS A 117 -1.89 25.51 15.01
CA LYS A 117 -2.95 24.59 14.55
C LYS A 117 -3.44 24.91 13.14
N ALA A 118 -4.20 23.98 12.55
CA ALA A 118 -4.90 24.15 11.28
C ALA A 118 -5.78 25.41 11.25
N VAL A 119 -5.85 26.04 10.08
CA VAL A 119 -6.69 27.21 9.80
C VAL A 119 -7.60 26.88 8.60
N THR A 120 -8.88 27.19 8.71
CA THR A 120 -9.81 27.09 7.58
C THR A 120 -10.15 28.50 7.11
N VAL A 121 -9.99 28.77 5.80
CA VAL A 121 -10.34 30.03 5.17
C VAL A 121 -11.47 29.83 4.16
N LYS A 122 -12.42 30.76 4.16
CA LYS A 122 -13.43 30.87 3.09
C LYS A 122 -13.00 32.01 2.18
N LEU A 123 -12.87 31.70 0.88
CA LEU A 123 -12.41 32.63 -0.15
C LEU A 123 -13.55 32.84 -1.16
N ALA A 124 -13.93 34.09 -1.38
CA ALA A 124 -14.81 34.43 -2.48
C ALA A 124 -14.18 34.11 -3.84
N PRO A 125 -14.97 34.06 -4.93
CA PRO A 125 -14.44 33.88 -6.28
C PRO A 125 -13.28 34.83 -6.59
N LEU A 126 -12.21 34.32 -7.20
CA LEU A 126 -11.03 35.06 -7.63
C LEU A 126 -10.33 35.87 -6.53
N THR A 127 -10.51 35.52 -5.25
CA THR A 127 -9.82 36.15 -4.13
C THR A 127 -8.69 35.30 -3.57
N GLN A 128 -7.77 35.94 -2.87
CA GLN A 128 -6.69 35.27 -2.18
C GLN A 128 -6.54 35.78 -0.74
N ARG A 129 -5.94 34.95 0.11
CA ARG A 129 -5.63 35.31 1.49
C ARG A 129 -4.33 34.67 1.93
N GLN A 130 -3.51 35.41 2.67
CA GLN A 130 -2.34 34.85 3.33
C GLN A 130 -2.75 34.22 4.66
N VAL A 131 -2.34 32.96 4.85
CA VAL A 131 -2.41 32.21 6.11
C VAL A 131 -1.00 32.11 6.69
N THR A 132 -0.86 32.37 7.98
CA THR A 132 0.44 32.36 8.66
C THR A 132 0.44 31.31 9.76
N PHE A 133 1.50 30.47 9.77
CA PHE A 133 1.77 29.49 10.82
C PHE A 133 2.99 29.93 11.62
N SER A 134 2.84 30.17 12.91
CA SER A 134 3.98 30.35 13.81
C SER A 134 4.58 29.00 14.19
N TYR A 135 5.91 29.01 14.41
CA TYR A 135 6.62 27.85 14.93
C TYR A 135 7.56 28.25 16.06
N LYS A 136 7.84 27.28 16.94
CA LYS A 136 8.87 27.42 18.01
C LYS A 136 9.80 26.21 17.96
N ILE A 137 11.10 26.47 17.86
CA ILE A 137 12.14 25.45 17.92
C ILE A 137 12.48 25.18 19.38
N PRO A 138 12.65 23.92 19.83
CA PRO A 138 13.10 23.63 21.18
C PRO A 138 14.44 24.31 21.51
N ASP A 139 14.65 24.67 22.76
CA ASP A 139 15.88 25.32 23.22
C ASP A 139 17.13 24.45 23.04
N THR A 140 16.93 23.11 23.06
CA THR A 140 17.98 22.11 22.74
C THR A 140 18.26 21.99 21.23
N GLY A 141 17.44 22.62 20.37
CA GLY A 141 17.47 22.39 18.93
C GLY A 141 17.08 20.97 18.56
N PHE A 142 17.52 20.53 17.39
CA PHE A 142 17.39 19.14 16.93
C PHE A 142 18.50 18.82 15.93
N LYS A 143 18.86 17.52 15.85
CA LYS A 143 19.85 17.02 14.88
C LYS A 143 19.16 16.60 13.60
N GLY A 144 19.80 16.87 12.45
CA GLY A 144 19.32 16.43 11.13
C GLY A 144 18.24 17.35 10.56
N THR A 145 17.26 16.73 9.91
CA THR A 145 16.18 17.41 9.18
C THR A 145 14.83 17.05 9.75
N LEU A 146 14.03 18.06 10.05
CA LEU A 146 12.60 17.93 10.30
C LEU A 146 11.85 18.16 8.99
N LEU A 147 11.12 17.16 8.51
CA LEU A 147 10.46 17.19 7.21
C LEU A 147 8.94 17.11 7.36
N GLY A 148 8.23 17.86 6.52
CA GLY A 148 6.78 17.85 6.47
C GLY A 148 6.24 18.73 5.35
N SER A 149 5.01 19.18 5.49
CA SER A 149 4.38 20.10 4.54
C SER A 149 3.39 21.04 5.23
N ILE A 150 3.05 22.12 4.52
CA ILE A 150 1.79 22.83 4.71
C ILE A 150 0.82 22.28 3.69
N TYR A 151 -0.15 21.50 4.16
CA TYR A 151 -1.16 20.82 3.36
C TYR A 151 -2.44 21.64 3.32
N ALA A 152 -2.97 21.86 2.11
CA ALA A 152 -4.21 22.57 1.89
C ALA A 152 -5.22 21.65 1.19
N LEU A 153 -6.41 21.52 1.76
CA LEU A 153 -7.51 20.69 1.28
C LEU A 153 -8.71 21.56 0.96
N ASP A 154 -9.28 21.42 -0.24
CA ASP A 154 -10.57 22.00 -0.58
C ASP A 154 -11.69 21.18 0.07
N GLU A 155 -12.33 21.76 1.10
CA GLU A 155 -13.48 21.20 1.80
C GLU A 155 -14.82 21.69 1.24
N THR A 156 -14.81 22.40 0.12
CA THR A 156 -16.04 22.90 -0.50
C THR A 156 -16.92 21.73 -0.91
N ALA A 157 -18.16 21.71 -0.44
CA ALA A 157 -19.12 20.69 -0.82
C ALA A 157 -19.35 20.71 -2.34
N ALA A 158 -19.33 19.55 -2.97
CA ALA A 158 -19.76 19.46 -4.37
C ALA A 158 -21.25 19.76 -4.46
N ASN A 159 -21.63 20.74 -5.26
CA ASN A 159 -23.03 21.06 -5.55
C ASN A 159 -23.62 20.02 -6.52
N SER A 160 -23.71 18.75 -6.11
CA SER A 160 -24.36 17.73 -6.91
C SER A 160 -25.84 17.65 -6.57
N LYS A 161 -26.67 18.33 -7.37
CA LYS A 161 -28.14 18.08 -7.42
C LYS A 161 -28.47 16.87 -8.31
N ALA A 162 -27.49 16.12 -8.77
CA ALA A 162 -27.71 14.96 -9.63
C ALA A 162 -28.27 13.79 -8.80
N LYS A 163 -29.41 13.26 -9.23
CA LYS A 163 -29.95 11.99 -8.77
C LYS A 163 -29.10 10.88 -9.44
N GLY A 164 -28.38 10.07 -8.66
CA GLY A 164 -27.57 8.97 -9.17
C GLY A 164 -26.19 8.91 -8.52
N PHE A 165 -25.30 8.09 -9.08
CA PHE A 165 -23.92 7.94 -8.61
C PHE A 165 -23.11 9.21 -8.89
N THR A 166 -22.56 9.80 -7.82
CA THR A 166 -21.75 11.04 -7.92
C THR A 166 -20.37 10.79 -7.36
N ILE A 167 -19.32 11.05 -8.16
CA ILE A 167 -17.94 11.03 -7.71
C ILE A 167 -17.58 12.43 -7.19
N ASN A 168 -17.30 12.55 -5.89
CA ASN A 168 -16.84 13.79 -5.28
C ASN A 168 -15.31 13.80 -5.22
N ASN A 169 -14.66 14.44 -6.17
CA ASN A 169 -13.23 14.68 -6.16
C ASN A 169 -12.88 15.84 -5.21
N ARG A 170 -12.03 15.58 -4.23
CA ARG A 170 -11.44 16.61 -3.38
C ARG A 170 -10.01 16.88 -3.84
N PHE A 171 -9.72 18.13 -4.12
CA PHE A 171 -8.38 18.55 -4.50
C PHE A 171 -7.60 18.99 -3.25
N ALA A 172 -6.32 18.65 -3.24
CA ALA A 172 -5.40 19.05 -2.20
C ALA A 172 -4.05 19.44 -2.79
N MET A 173 -3.32 20.30 -2.10
CA MET A 173 -1.98 20.70 -2.44
C MET A 173 -1.09 20.66 -1.21
N ALA A 174 0.19 20.36 -1.38
CA ALA A 174 1.18 20.35 -0.32
C ALA A 174 2.39 21.20 -0.71
N LEU A 175 2.78 22.11 0.17
CA LEU A 175 4.07 22.81 0.11
C LEU A 175 5.02 22.13 1.08
N GLY A 176 6.10 21.56 0.58
CA GLY A 176 7.13 20.93 1.40
C GLY A 176 7.71 21.91 2.42
N VAL A 177 8.02 21.41 3.61
CA VAL A 177 8.72 22.13 4.67
C VAL A 177 9.87 21.27 5.16
N SER A 178 11.09 21.78 4.99
CA SER A 178 12.32 21.19 5.51
C SER A 178 12.97 22.18 6.47
N MET A 179 13.21 21.76 7.71
CA MET A 179 13.88 22.57 8.72
C MET A 179 15.14 21.87 9.22
N THR A 180 16.21 22.63 9.42
CA THR A 180 17.45 22.15 10.05
C THR A 180 18.02 23.23 10.95
N THR A 181 18.67 22.84 12.04
CA THR A 181 19.41 23.80 12.91
C THR A 181 20.85 23.99 12.42
N ASN A 182 21.39 23.04 11.69
CA ASN A 182 22.70 23.14 11.05
C ASN A 182 22.72 22.43 9.70
N PRO A 183 22.70 23.17 8.59
CA PRO A 183 22.70 22.58 7.26
C PRO A 183 24.02 21.87 6.89
N SER A 184 25.10 22.10 7.61
CA SER A 184 26.40 21.43 7.40
C SER A 184 26.45 20.02 8.02
N TRP A 185 25.47 19.64 8.85
CA TRP A 185 25.43 18.30 9.42
C TRP A 185 24.98 17.26 8.41
N VAL A 186 25.90 16.38 8.05
CA VAL A 186 25.59 15.22 7.23
C VAL A 186 25.16 14.06 8.15
N VAL A 187 23.87 13.78 8.16
CA VAL A 187 23.32 12.63 8.88
C VAL A 187 23.09 11.49 7.88
N SER A 188 23.72 10.36 8.15
CA SER A 188 23.55 9.17 7.31
C SER A 188 22.24 8.44 7.63
N PRO A 189 21.58 7.84 6.64
CA PRO A 189 20.47 6.92 6.88
C PRO A 189 20.89 5.80 7.84
N ASN A 190 19.95 5.31 8.62
CA ASN A 190 20.16 4.17 9.51
C ASN A 190 18.89 3.30 9.49
N PHE A 191 19.02 2.09 8.97
CA PHE A 191 17.89 1.19 8.80
C PHE A 191 17.84 0.13 9.89
N LYS A 192 16.61 -0.19 10.31
CA LYS A 192 16.29 -1.33 11.17
C LYS A 192 15.06 -2.07 10.65
N LEU A 193 14.98 -3.36 10.92
CA LEU A 193 13.74 -4.10 10.77
C LEU A 193 12.92 -4.01 12.06
N GLY A 194 11.68 -3.60 11.93
CA GLY A 194 10.64 -3.75 12.94
C GLY A 194 10.04 -5.15 12.88
N ASP A 195 8.71 -5.27 12.97
CA ASP A 195 8.04 -6.56 12.92
C ASP A 195 8.03 -7.14 11.51
N VAL A 196 8.10 -8.48 11.44
CA VAL A 196 7.92 -9.25 10.20
C VAL A 196 6.80 -10.23 10.47
N VAL A 197 5.71 -10.10 9.71
CA VAL A 197 4.50 -10.91 9.92
C VAL A 197 3.88 -11.31 8.58
N ALA A 198 3.24 -12.49 8.55
CA ALA A 198 2.41 -12.88 7.42
C ALA A 198 1.00 -12.31 7.60
N ARG A 199 0.49 -11.61 6.60
CA ARG A 199 -0.88 -11.04 6.61
C ARG A 199 -1.40 -10.72 5.22
N VAL A 200 -2.70 -10.44 5.14
CA VAL A 200 -3.35 -9.94 3.91
C VAL A 200 -3.38 -8.42 3.94
N VAL A 201 -2.83 -7.80 2.89
CA VAL A 201 -2.87 -6.36 2.63
C VAL A 201 -3.49 -6.15 1.26
N ASP A 202 -4.50 -5.29 1.15
CA ASP A 202 -5.23 -5.00 -0.10
C ASP A 202 -5.70 -6.28 -0.83
N ASN A 203 -6.30 -7.21 -0.08
CA ASN A 203 -6.76 -8.52 -0.53
C ASN A 203 -5.65 -9.44 -1.11
N GLN A 204 -4.38 -9.11 -0.91
CA GLN A 204 -3.25 -9.90 -1.34
C GLN A 204 -2.49 -10.45 -0.13
N PRO A 205 -2.23 -11.77 -0.05
CA PRO A 205 -1.40 -12.34 1.01
C PRO A 205 0.07 -11.97 0.81
N GLY A 206 0.79 -11.83 1.89
CA GLY A 206 2.20 -11.49 1.83
C GLY A 206 2.89 -11.58 3.17
N VAL A 207 4.22 -11.63 3.14
CA VAL A 207 5.07 -11.34 4.28
C VAL A 207 5.33 -9.84 4.30
N VAL A 208 4.98 -9.21 5.40
CA VAL A 208 5.11 -7.75 5.58
C VAL A 208 6.23 -7.50 6.58
N ALA A 209 7.24 -6.76 6.14
CA ALA A 209 8.40 -6.37 6.93
C ALA A 209 8.37 -4.86 7.18
N ASN A 210 8.30 -4.43 8.44
CA ASN A 210 8.35 -3.02 8.79
C ASN A 210 9.78 -2.50 8.64
N LEU A 211 10.09 -1.80 7.55
CA LEU A 211 11.39 -1.16 7.33
C LEU A 211 11.39 0.23 7.97
N ARG A 212 12.36 0.49 8.84
CA ARG A 212 12.48 1.69 9.66
C ARG A 212 13.73 2.48 9.27
N ASN A 213 13.57 3.77 8.98
CA ASN A 213 14.66 4.74 9.00
C ASN A 213 14.68 5.44 10.38
N VAL A 214 15.60 5.03 11.24
CA VAL A 214 15.68 5.59 12.60
C VAL A 214 16.55 6.85 12.67
N ALA A 215 17.10 7.31 11.55
CA ALA A 215 17.90 8.52 11.47
C ALA A 215 17.04 9.74 11.12
N PRO A 216 17.35 10.93 11.69
CA PRO A 216 16.65 12.18 11.37
C PRO A 216 17.14 12.77 10.02
N THR A 217 17.11 11.96 8.97
CA THR A 217 17.49 12.37 7.61
C THR A 217 16.57 11.71 6.60
N TYR A 218 16.23 12.42 5.54
CA TYR A 218 15.54 11.87 4.38
C TYR A 218 16.54 11.57 3.26
N PHE A 219 16.14 10.69 2.36
CA PHE A 219 16.95 10.34 1.19
C PHE A 219 16.04 9.85 0.05
N ARG A 220 16.63 9.75 -1.13
CA ARG A 220 16.04 9.21 -2.36
C ARG A 220 17.00 8.18 -2.98
N GLY A 221 16.54 7.49 -4.00
CA GLY A 221 17.35 6.49 -4.69
C GLY A 221 17.62 5.24 -3.85
N MET A 222 16.68 4.87 -2.97
CA MET A 222 16.76 3.65 -2.18
C MET A 222 16.39 2.44 -3.03
N ASN A 223 17.23 1.42 -3.00
CA ASN A 223 16.94 0.13 -3.59
C ASN A 223 16.84 -0.92 -2.48
N VAL A 224 15.75 -1.68 -2.46
CA VAL A 224 15.52 -2.76 -1.50
C VAL A 224 15.43 -4.07 -2.27
N LYS A 225 16.15 -5.09 -1.79
CA LYS A 225 16.02 -6.48 -2.25
C LYS A 225 15.74 -7.33 -1.04
N THR A 226 14.72 -8.16 -1.12
CA THR A 226 14.26 -8.98 0.01
C THR A 226 13.99 -10.39 -0.47
N ASP A 227 14.40 -11.38 0.33
CA ASP A 227 14.01 -12.77 0.18
C ASP A 227 13.55 -13.37 1.51
N VAL A 228 12.64 -14.32 1.40
CA VAL A 228 12.13 -15.13 2.49
C VAL A 228 12.53 -16.58 2.24
N THR A 229 13.15 -17.19 3.24
CA THR A 229 13.55 -18.61 3.25
C THR A 229 12.86 -19.33 4.41
N GLN A 230 12.76 -20.64 4.37
CA GLN A 230 12.48 -21.42 5.55
C GLN A 230 13.70 -21.35 6.48
N LYS A 231 13.48 -21.24 7.78
CA LYS A 231 14.58 -21.12 8.75
C LYS A 231 15.58 -22.27 8.63
N GLY A 232 16.85 -21.90 8.55
CA GLY A 232 17.94 -22.87 8.33
C GLY A 232 18.11 -23.37 6.91
N GLN A 233 17.30 -22.89 5.94
CA GLN A 233 17.39 -23.26 4.53
C GLN A 233 17.90 -22.06 3.71
N SER A 234 18.64 -22.36 2.62
CA SER A 234 19.13 -21.33 1.68
C SER A 234 18.20 -21.08 0.49
N LYS A 235 17.20 -21.98 0.27
CA LYS A 235 16.27 -21.84 -0.86
C LYS A 235 15.32 -20.67 -0.66
N LYS A 236 15.37 -19.70 -1.58
CA LYS A 236 14.47 -18.54 -1.58
C LYS A 236 13.07 -18.95 -2.02
N LEU A 237 12.10 -18.78 -1.14
CA LEU A 237 10.69 -19.11 -1.38
C LEU A 237 9.96 -17.94 -2.03
N TYR A 238 10.13 -16.73 -1.47
CA TYR A 238 9.52 -15.51 -1.94
C TYR A 238 10.57 -14.41 -2.05
N GLN A 239 10.38 -13.50 -3.01
CA GLN A 239 11.30 -12.40 -3.24
C GLN A 239 10.50 -11.14 -3.62
N ALA A 240 11.01 -9.99 -3.20
CA ALA A 240 10.50 -8.69 -3.62
C ALA A 240 11.63 -7.69 -3.80
N ARG A 241 11.37 -6.63 -4.56
CA ARG A 241 12.29 -5.53 -4.77
C ARG A 241 11.55 -4.21 -4.83
N LEU A 242 12.22 -3.16 -4.43
CA LEU A 242 11.82 -1.78 -4.63
C LEU A 242 13.01 -1.04 -5.24
N ASP A 243 12.78 -0.34 -6.33
CA ASP A 243 13.79 0.48 -6.98
C ASP A 243 13.40 1.96 -6.82
N ASP A 244 14.38 2.84 -6.66
CA ASP A 244 14.23 4.30 -6.55
C ASP A 244 13.27 4.76 -5.45
N GLY A 245 13.27 4.06 -4.32
CA GLY A 245 12.50 4.43 -3.15
C GLY A 245 13.05 5.68 -2.44
N SER A 246 12.26 6.21 -1.52
CA SER A 246 12.64 7.31 -0.65
C SER A 246 12.03 7.14 0.73
N MET A 247 12.69 7.65 1.79
CA MET A 247 12.11 7.64 3.13
C MET A 247 12.25 9.00 3.81
N ALA A 248 11.21 9.35 4.55
CA ALA A 248 11.21 10.51 5.44
C ALA A 248 12.12 10.27 6.65
N PRO A 249 12.57 11.35 7.34
CA PRO A 249 13.32 11.23 8.58
C PRO A 249 12.50 10.50 9.65
N THR A 250 13.12 9.62 10.42
CA THR A 250 12.49 8.90 11.55
C THR A 250 11.10 8.37 11.21
N SER A 251 11.02 7.68 10.10
CA SER A 251 9.79 7.08 9.56
C SER A 251 9.94 5.58 9.34
N ASN A 252 8.84 4.91 9.15
CA ASN A 252 8.79 3.50 8.80
C ASN A 252 7.68 3.26 7.77
N PHE A 253 7.75 2.13 7.08
CA PHE A 253 6.69 1.66 6.21
C PHE A 253 6.69 0.13 6.14
N ASP A 254 5.60 -0.44 5.71
CA ASP A 254 5.39 -1.87 5.63
C ASP A 254 5.73 -2.38 4.22
N PHE A 255 6.96 -2.91 4.09
CA PHE A 255 7.43 -3.51 2.84
C PHE A 255 6.83 -4.90 2.65
N ARG A 256 6.05 -5.11 1.59
CA ARG A 256 5.37 -6.37 1.31
C ARG A 256 6.18 -7.26 0.36
N VAL A 257 6.35 -8.53 0.75
CA VAL A 257 6.85 -9.63 -0.09
C VAL A 257 5.66 -10.50 -0.46
N ASP A 258 5.29 -10.52 -1.74
CA ASP A 258 4.14 -11.24 -2.25
C ASP A 258 4.35 -12.76 -2.15
N THR A 259 3.36 -13.49 -1.65
CA THR A 259 3.36 -14.95 -1.55
C THR A 259 2.66 -15.64 -2.73
N LYS A 260 2.57 -14.96 -3.89
CA LYS A 260 1.99 -15.46 -5.14
C LYS A 260 0.50 -15.83 -4.99
N GLY A 261 -0.22 -15.00 -4.24
CA GLY A 261 -1.66 -15.16 -4.04
C GLY A 261 -2.05 -16.32 -3.13
N LYS A 262 -1.11 -16.96 -2.43
CA LYS A 262 -1.36 -18.10 -1.53
C LYS A 262 -0.99 -17.77 -0.09
N ALA A 263 -1.72 -18.36 0.86
CA ALA A 263 -1.35 -18.31 2.25
C ALA A 263 0.01 -19.00 2.46
N ILE A 264 0.93 -18.33 3.15
CA ILE A 264 2.22 -18.94 3.50
C ILE A 264 1.96 -20.08 4.51
N PRO A 265 2.55 -21.28 4.32
CA PRO A 265 2.39 -22.40 5.25
C PRO A 265 2.83 -22.06 6.67
N ALA A 266 2.27 -22.75 7.67
CA ALA A 266 2.76 -22.67 9.05
C ALA A 266 4.20 -23.17 9.13
N GLY A 267 5.03 -22.47 9.90
CA GLY A 267 6.45 -22.80 10.06
C GLY A 267 7.29 -21.60 10.46
N ASP A 268 8.60 -21.86 10.62
CA ASP A 268 9.60 -20.84 10.93
C ASP A 268 10.32 -20.40 9.66
N TYR A 269 10.52 -19.11 9.56
CA TYR A 269 11.09 -18.46 8.38
C TYR A 269 12.14 -17.42 8.76
N THR A 270 13.01 -17.11 7.80
CA THR A 270 13.96 -16.01 7.89
C THR A 270 13.73 -15.06 6.73
N LEU A 271 13.57 -13.76 7.04
CA LEU A 271 13.54 -12.69 6.05
C LEU A 271 14.93 -12.04 6.00
N ASN A 272 15.51 -11.98 4.80
CA ASN A 272 16.74 -11.25 4.52
C ASN A 272 16.41 -10.05 3.64
N MET A 273 16.87 -8.88 4.05
CA MET A 273 16.64 -7.62 3.33
C MET A 273 17.96 -6.89 3.13
N THR A 274 18.24 -6.52 1.90
CA THR A 274 19.38 -5.67 1.55
C THR A 274 18.84 -4.31 1.11
N VAL A 275 19.24 -3.25 1.81
CA VAL A 275 18.88 -1.87 1.50
C VAL A 275 20.13 -1.15 1.01
N LYS A 276 20.06 -0.48 -0.16
CA LYS A 276 21.15 0.31 -0.74
C LYS A 276 20.70 1.75 -0.95
N VAL A 277 21.48 2.71 -0.45
CA VAL A 277 21.30 4.15 -0.68
C VAL A 277 22.64 4.75 -1.05
N GLY A 278 22.75 5.26 -2.27
CA GLY A 278 24.02 5.72 -2.83
C GLY A 278 25.08 4.62 -2.83
N ARG A 279 26.20 4.85 -2.12
CA ARG A 279 27.31 3.88 -2.02
C ARG A 279 27.21 2.95 -0.80
N ARG A 280 26.21 3.16 0.09
CA ARG A 280 26.08 2.40 1.34
C ARG A 280 25.07 1.28 1.18
N THR A 281 25.35 0.15 1.84
CA THR A 281 24.50 -1.03 1.85
C THR A 281 24.30 -1.49 3.30
N TRP A 282 23.08 -1.85 3.62
CA TRP A 282 22.68 -2.47 4.89
C TRP A 282 22.13 -3.86 4.63
N HIS A 283 22.54 -4.82 5.45
CA HIS A 283 22.02 -6.17 5.45
C HIS A 283 21.23 -6.35 6.74
N LEU A 284 19.96 -6.63 6.62
CA LEU A 284 19.02 -6.78 7.72
C LEU A 284 18.41 -8.18 7.64
N THR A 285 18.41 -8.90 8.77
CA THR A 285 17.85 -10.25 8.84
C THR A 285 16.93 -10.34 10.05
N LYS A 286 15.80 -11.00 9.91
CA LYS A 286 14.88 -11.27 11.01
C LYS A 286 14.14 -12.57 10.82
N ASP A 287 14.18 -13.42 11.87
CA ASP A 287 13.35 -14.62 11.95
C ASP A 287 11.92 -14.25 12.32
N PHE A 288 10.96 -15.01 11.81
CA PHE A 288 9.54 -14.90 12.14
C PHE A 288 8.85 -16.25 12.02
N THR A 289 7.76 -16.44 12.76
CA THR A 289 6.98 -17.66 12.76
C THR A 289 5.58 -17.38 12.19
N VAL A 290 5.10 -18.27 11.35
CA VAL A 290 3.70 -18.33 10.90
C VAL A 290 3.04 -19.48 11.62
N THR A 291 2.08 -19.18 12.48
CA THR A 291 1.33 -20.22 13.20
C THR A 291 0.30 -20.88 12.28
N ALA A 292 -0.22 -22.05 12.64
CA ALA A 292 -1.33 -22.67 11.92
C ALA A 292 -2.56 -21.76 11.90
N ALA A 293 -2.83 -21.05 13.00
CA ALA A 293 -3.93 -20.10 13.08
C ALA A 293 -3.73 -18.88 12.14
N ASP A 294 -2.49 -18.38 11.98
CA ASP A 294 -2.20 -17.31 11.02
C ASP A 294 -2.41 -17.77 9.58
N HIS A 295 -1.94 -18.99 9.24
CA HIS A 295 -2.15 -19.60 7.94
C HIS A 295 -3.65 -19.71 7.62
N GLU A 296 -4.44 -20.31 8.50
CA GLU A 296 -5.89 -20.47 8.33
C GLU A 296 -6.61 -19.13 8.18
N LYS A 297 -6.26 -18.13 9.00
CA LYS A 297 -6.82 -16.79 8.93
C LYS A 297 -6.52 -16.10 7.59
N ILE A 298 -5.31 -16.26 7.07
CA ILE A 298 -4.91 -15.72 5.76
C ILE A 298 -5.66 -16.47 4.65
N ALA A 299 -5.65 -17.82 4.67
CA ALA A 299 -6.33 -18.66 3.68
C ALA A 299 -7.83 -18.35 3.59
N ALA A 300 -8.50 -18.24 4.74
CA ALA A 300 -9.92 -17.85 4.80
C ALA A 300 -10.17 -16.46 4.20
N LYS A 301 -9.30 -15.49 4.49
CA LYS A 301 -9.46 -14.11 4.02
C LYS A 301 -9.28 -13.97 2.51
N ILE A 302 -8.44 -14.80 1.88
CA ILE A 302 -8.23 -14.81 0.42
C ILE A 302 -9.15 -15.81 -0.31
N GLY A 303 -10.02 -16.53 0.41
CA GLY A 303 -10.90 -17.54 -0.17
C GLY A 303 -10.17 -18.78 -0.69
N GLU A 304 -8.99 -19.09 -0.16
CA GLU A 304 -8.26 -20.30 -0.51
C GLU A 304 -9.04 -21.53 -0.02
N LYS A 305 -9.45 -22.40 -0.96
CA LYS A 305 -10.18 -23.62 -0.60
C LYS A 305 -9.24 -24.54 0.15
N GLN A 306 -9.61 -24.92 1.35
CA GLN A 306 -8.93 -25.99 2.09
C GLN A 306 -8.94 -27.27 1.25
N PRO A 307 -7.81 -27.97 1.16
CA PRO A 307 -7.79 -29.25 0.45
C PRO A 307 -8.82 -30.17 1.09
N ASN A 308 -9.71 -30.69 0.25
CA ASN A 308 -10.84 -31.50 0.71
C ASN A 308 -10.37 -32.92 1.05
N ASN A 309 -9.68 -33.05 2.20
CA ASN A 309 -9.02 -34.28 2.64
C ASN A 309 -9.98 -35.45 2.87
N TRP A 310 -11.31 -35.21 2.98
CA TRP A 310 -12.27 -36.29 3.16
C TRP A 310 -12.29 -37.26 1.97
N LEU A 311 -11.95 -36.79 0.77
CA LEU A 311 -11.86 -37.62 -0.43
C LEU A 311 -10.77 -38.71 -0.29
N TYR A 312 -9.62 -38.36 0.30
CA TYR A 312 -8.54 -39.32 0.56
C TYR A 312 -8.97 -40.38 1.60
N TRP A 313 -9.70 -39.97 2.63
CA TRP A 313 -10.28 -40.88 3.61
C TRP A 313 -11.32 -41.81 2.96
N LEU A 314 -12.15 -41.28 2.07
CA LEU A 314 -13.15 -42.08 1.33
C LEU A 314 -12.50 -43.09 0.40
N ILE A 315 -11.44 -42.70 -0.31
CA ILE A 315 -10.63 -43.62 -1.15
C ILE A 315 -9.97 -44.68 -0.28
N GLY A 316 -9.41 -44.34 0.85
CA GLY A 316 -8.81 -45.27 1.81
C GLY A 316 -9.83 -46.32 2.30
N ILE A 317 -11.03 -45.90 2.70
CA ILE A 317 -12.13 -46.77 3.11
C ILE A 317 -12.56 -47.70 1.94
N LEU A 318 -12.68 -47.18 0.74
CA LEU A 318 -13.03 -47.96 -0.46
C LEU A 318 -11.99 -49.04 -0.76
N ILE A 319 -10.71 -48.76 -0.64
CA ILE A 319 -9.63 -49.73 -0.81
C ILE A 319 -9.72 -50.82 0.27
N VAL A 320 -9.95 -50.48 1.52
CA VAL A 320 -10.12 -51.46 2.61
C VAL A 320 -11.32 -52.35 2.37
N LEU A 321 -12.46 -51.78 1.94
CA LEU A 321 -13.67 -52.58 1.59
C LEU A 321 -13.40 -53.51 0.43
N LEU A 322 -12.67 -53.08 -0.60
CA LEU A 322 -12.28 -53.89 -1.74
C LEU A 322 -11.41 -55.09 -1.32
N LEU A 323 -10.45 -54.86 -0.44
CA LEU A 323 -9.57 -55.90 0.12
C LEU A 323 -10.36 -56.93 0.93
N ILE A 324 -11.33 -56.49 1.74
CA ILE A 324 -12.23 -57.35 2.50
C ILE A 324 -13.10 -58.21 1.54
N LEU A 325 -13.62 -57.60 0.49
CA LEU A 325 -14.44 -58.28 -0.51
C LEU A 325 -13.64 -59.34 -1.28
N LEU A 326 -12.38 -59.01 -1.64
CA LEU A 326 -11.44 -59.97 -2.26
C LEU A 326 -11.11 -61.13 -1.30
N ALA A 327 -10.78 -60.84 -0.06
CA ALA A 327 -10.53 -61.89 0.94
C ALA A 327 -11.72 -62.80 1.17
N TRP A 328 -12.96 -62.22 1.19
CA TRP A 328 -14.21 -63.02 1.31
C TRP A 328 -14.49 -63.86 0.08
N THR A 329 -14.24 -63.38 -1.14
CA THR A 329 -14.39 -64.15 -2.38
C THR A 329 -13.39 -65.29 -2.44
N PHE A 330 -12.10 -65.07 -2.08
CA PHE A 330 -11.11 -66.14 -2.00
C PHE A 330 -11.46 -67.18 -0.90
N TYR A 331 -11.96 -66.74 0.24
CA TYR A 331 -12.44 -67.65 1.28
C TYR A 331 -13.63 -68.52 0.81
N ARG A 332 -14.61 -67.93 0.10
CA ARG A 332 -15.73 -68.68 -0.47
C ARG A 332 -15.30 -69.66 -1.57
N LEU A 333 -14.38 -69.26 -2.45
CA LEU A 333 -13.85 -70.13 -3.51
C LEU A 333 -13.06 -71.32 -2.93
N GLY A 334 -12.23 -71.06 -1.91
CA GLY A 334 -11.47 -72.11 -1.18
C GLY A 334 -12.36 -73.13 -0.50
N LYS A 335 -13.54 -72.70 0.03
CA LYS A 335 -14.50 -73.61 0.68
C LYS A 335 -15.29 -74.48 -0.30
N LYS A 336 -15.39 -74.07 -1.57
CA LYS A 336 -16.04 -74.85 -2.65
C LYS A 336 -15.10 -75.91 -3.28
N GLY A 337 -13.76 -75.76 -3.13
CA GLY A 337 -12.78 -76.73 -3.70
C GLY A 337 -12.51 -77.96 -2.83
N GLY A 338 -13.04 -78.04 -1.57
CA GLY A 338 -12.75 -79.09 -0.63
C GLY A 338 -13.76 -80.28 -0.59
N ARG A 339 -14.60 -80.39 -1.57
CA ARG A 339 -15.60 -81.48 -1.59
C ARG A 339 -15.57 -82.23 -2.94
N LYS A 340 -14.56 -83.05 -3.17
CA LYS A 340 -14.58 -84.11 -4.17
C LYS A 340 -13.64 -85.22 -3.69
N ASP A 341 -14.29 -86.47 -3.71
CA ASP A 341 -13.73 -87.78 -3.80
C ASP A 341 -13.27 -88.46 -2.49
N ASP A 342 -14.33 -89.12 -1.83
CA ASP A 342 -14.17 -90.41 -1.17
C ASP A 342 -15.26 -91.33 -1.79
N LYS A 343 -14.92 -92.15 -2.79
CA LYS A 343 -15.63 -93.34 -3.18
C LYS A 343 -14.84 -94.57 -2.74
N PRO A 344 -15.42 -95.46 -1.93
CA PRO A 344 -14.73 -96.67 -1.53
C PRO A 344 -14.73 -97.67 -2.68
N THR A 345 -13.62 -98.26 -3.01
CA THR A 345 -13.45 -99.41 -3.90
C THR A 345 -13.94 -100.64 -3.17
N GLN A 346 -14.97 -101.25 -3.67
CA GLN A 346 -15.45 -102.57 -3.28
C GLN A 346 -14.68 -103.61 -4.06
N ASN A 347 -13.89 -104.46 -3.39
CA ASN A 347 -13.38 -105.72 -3.87
C ASN A 347 -14.44 -106.81 -3.64
N ASN A 348 -14.65 -107.66 -4.65
CA ASN A 348 -15.24 -108.95 -4.48
C ASN A 348 -14.65 -109.92 -5.50
N PRO A 349 -14.73 -111.22 -5.21
CA PRO A 349 -13.66 -112.23 -5.11
C PRO A 349 -13.23 -112.87 -6.41
#